data_50baeb6090a3bcd5b167538946e87092
#
_entry.id   50baeb6090a3bcd5b167538946e87092
#
_cell.length_a   1.000
_cell.length_b   1.000
_cell.length_c   1.000
_cell.angle_alpha   90.00
_cell.angle_beta   90.00
_cell.angle_gamma   90.00
#
_symmetry.space_group_name_H-M   'P 1'
#
loop_
_entity.id
_entity.type
_entity.pdbx_description
1 polymer ?
#
loop_
_entity_poly.entity_id
_entity_poly.type
_entity_poly.pdbx_seq_one_letter_code
_entity_poly.pdbx_strand_id
1 'polypeptide(L)'
;YPKNYKDVGIAEQESVAFAAGAVKEGIIPVLFENSTFLQRAYDQLSHDVAANDLPVVMMVAGGGITGTSKTHLGIFDNAMVANWPNWEYLAPTTLNELKSMLEWAVKQRKHPVAIKSPVNPIPEGEPVDEDYSTIKYDVKPGSKVAIIGLGDFYQLGEKVVDLLKTENINATLINPKSAAHLDYDALAELQNDHELVVTLEDNSIDGGFGQK
;
A
#
# COMPACT_ATOMS: atom_id res chain seq x y z
N TYR A 1 -14.92 19.61 -6.80
CA TYR A 1 -14.15 20.23 -7.91
C TYR A 1 -14.60 19.68 -9.26
N PRO A 2 -15.84 19.97 -9.76
CA PRO A 2 -16.39 19.33 -10.97
C PRO A 2 -15.55 19.56 -12.24
N LYS A 3 -14.79 20.63 -12.31
CA LYS A 3 -13.94 20.94 -13.47
C LYS A 3 -12.67 20.09 -13.55
N ASN A 4 -12.27 19.49 -12.42
CA ASN A 4 -11.05 18.70 -12.28
C ASN A 4 -11.35 17.20 -12.10
N TYR A 5 -12.60 16.81 -12.22
CA TYR A 5 -13.03 15.42 -12.16
C TYR A 5 -13.52 14.95 -13.51
N LYS A 6 -13.08 13.76 -13.90
CA LYS A 6 -13.53 13.08 -15.11
C LYS A 6 -13.92 11.65 -14.79
N ASP A 7 -15.15 11.31 -15.05
CA ASP A 7 -15.62 9.93 -15.09
C ASP A 7 -15.43 9.38 -16.50
N VAL A 8 -14.65 8.32 -16.65
CA VAL A 8 -14.41 7.66 -17.94
C VAL A 8 -15.34 6.46 -18.15
N GLY A 9 -16.24 6.19 -17.22
CA GLY A 9 -17.10 5.02 -17.24
C GLY A 9 -16.34 3.74 -16.84
N ILE A 10 -16.86 2.58 -17.23
CA ILE A 10 -16.22 1.27 -17.00
C ILE A 10 -15.15 1.08 -18.10
N ALA A 11 -14.00 1.74 -17.94
CA ALA A 11 -12.94 1.80 -18.93
C ALA A 11 -11.56 1.97 -18.28
N GLU A 12 -11.09 0.96 -17.57
CA GLU A 12 -9.87 0.99 -16.76
C GLU A 12 -8.62 1.29 -17.62
N GLN A 13 -8.53 0.70 -18.82
CA GLN A 13 -7.42 0.97 -19.76
C GLN A 13 -7.41 2.43 -20.21
N GLU A 14 -8.59 3.00 -20.49
CA GLU A 14 -8.73 4.41 -20.89
C GLU A 14 -8.36 5.34 -19.72
N SER A 15 -8.74 5.01 -18.46
CA SER A 15 -8.41 5.82 -17.30
C SER A 15 -6.91 5.94 -17.11
N VAL A 16 -6.17 4.85 -17.27
CA VAL A 16 -4.71 4.82 -17.15
C VAL A 16 -4.02 5.54 -18.32
N ALA A 17 -4.42 5.26 -19.56
CA ALA A 17 -3.84 5.92 -20.74
C ALA A 17 -4.12 7.43 -20.72
N PHE A 18 -5.33 7.84 -20.32
CA PHE A 18 -5.69 9.24 -20.13
C PHE A 18 -4.83 9.92 -19.06
N ALA A 19 -4.62 9.24 -17.92
CA ALA A 19 -3.77 9.75 -16.85
C ALA A 19 -2.31 9.92 -17.29
N ALA A 20 -1.76 8.95 -18.02
CA ALA A 20 -0.43 9.04 -18.59
C ALA A 20 -0.29 10.24 -19.54
N GLY A 21 -1.28 10.48 -20.40
CA GLY A 21 -1.36 11.66 -21.27
C GLY A 21 -1.44 12.97 -20.47
N ALA A 22 -2.24 13.00 -19.40
CA ALA A 22 -2.38 14.19 -18.54
C ALA A 22 -1.05 14.58 -17.87
N VAL A 23 -0.25 13.60 -17.44
CA VAL A 23 1.08 13.86 -16.90
C VAL A 23 1.99 14.54 -17.91
N LYS A 24 1.94 14.15 -19.19
CA LYS A 24 2.74 14.79 -20.26
C LYS A 24 2.37 16.26 -20.44
N GLU A 25 1.15 16.65 -20.10
CA GLU A 25 0.67 18.04 -20.07
C GLU A 25 0.93 18.76 -18.74
N GLY A 26 1.69 18.14 -17.82
CA GLY A 26 2.08 18.74 -16.53
C GLY A 26 1.03 18.62 -15.43
N ILE A 27 -0.04 17.88 -15.64
CA ILE A 27 -1.08 17.59 -14.64
C ILE A 27 -0.63 16.40 -13.78
N ILE A 28 -0.92 16.41 -12.50
CA ILE A 28 -0.78 15.22 -11.64
C ILE A 28 -2.18 14.59 -11.48
N PRO A 29 -2.48 13.51 -12.20
CA PRO A 29 -3.76 12.82 -12.07
C PRO A 29 -3.77 11.98 -10.79
N VAL A 30 -4.95 11.91 -10.16
CA VAL A 30 -5.24 10.95 -9.09
C VAL A 30 -6.32 10.01 -9.62
N LEU A 31 -5.94 8.79 -9.95
CA LEU A 31 -6.85 7.73 -10.35
C LEU A 31 -7.49 7.09 -9.11
N PHE A 32 -8.74 6.70 -9.24
CA PHE A 32 -9.43 5.89 -8.24
C PHE A 32 -9.95 4.63 -8.94
N GLU A 33 -9.29 3.49 -8.69
CA GLU A 33 -9.62 2.23 -9.35
C GLU A 33 -9.80 1.10 -8.34
N ASN A 34 -10.69 0.17 -8.65
CA ASN A 34 -10.84 -1.02 -7.84
C ASN A 34 -9.72 -2.02 -8.14
N SER A 35 -9.12 -2.59 -7.10
CA SER A 35 -7.99 -3.52 -7.18
C SER A 35 -8.22 -4.67 -8.17
N THR A 36 -9.41 -5.30 -8.13
CA THR A 36 -9.72 -6.42 -9.03
C THR A 36 -9.80 -5.99 -10.51
N PHE A 37 -10.13 -4.72 -10.79
CA PHE A 37 -10.27 -4.23 -12.16
C PHE A 37 -8.97 -3.65 -12.73
N LEU A 38 -7.99 -3.34 -11.90
CA LEU A 38 -6.64 -2.96 -12.36
C LEU A 38 -6.00 -4.00 -13.27
N GLN A 39 -6.37 -5.27 -13.13
CA GLN A 39 -5.90 -6.36 -13.99
C GLN A 39 -6.16 -6.08 -15.47
N ARG A 40 -7.25 -5.38 -15.82
CA ARG A 40 -7.62 -5.03 -17.21
C ARG A 40 -6.70 -3.97 -17.80
N ALA A 41 -6.08 -3.15 -16.97
CA ALA A 41 -5.19 -2.06 -17.37
C ALA A 41 -3.70 -2.39 -17.12
N TYR A 42 -3.35 -3.65 -16.90
CA TYR A 42 -1.98 -4.04 -16.58
C TYR A 42 -0.97 -3.59 -17.64
N ASP A 43 -1.33 -3.72 -18.93
CA ASP A 43 -0.49 -3.28 -20.03
C ASP A 43 -0.25 -1.76 -20.01
N GLN A 44 -1.31 -0.96 -19.82
CA GLN A 44 -1.20 0.51 -19.75
C GLN A 44 -0.41 0.95 -18.51
N LEU A 45 -0.61 0.29 -17.35
CA LEU A 45 0.17 0.54 -16.14
C LEU A 45 1.66 0.24 -16.38
N SER A 46 1.97 -0.85 -17.11
CA SER A 46 3.34 -1.25 -17.42
C SER A 46 4.00 -0.34 -18.44
N HIS A 47 3.36 -0.13 -19.60
CA HIS A 47 3.96 0.56 -20.75
C HIS A 47 3.75 2.06 -20.71
N ASP A 48 2.53 2.53 -20.40
CA ASP A 48 2.24 3.95 -20.44
C ASP A 48 2.75 4.66 -19.18
N VAL A 49 2.69 4.02 -18.01
CA VAL A 49 3.06 4.64 -16.73
C VAL A 49 4.45 4.19 -16.26
N ALA A 50 4.65 2.90 -15.94
CA ALA A 50 5.88 2.42 -15.32
C ALA A 50 7.11 2.59 -16.24
N ALA A 51 7.04 2.13 -17.49
CA ALA A 51 8.15 2.23 -18.45
C ALA A 51 8.55 3.68 -18.78
N ASN A 52 7.65 4.64 -18.60
CA ASN A 52 7.89 6.06 -18.81
C ASN A 52 8.14 6.84 -17.51
N ASP A 53 8.12 6.17 -16.36
CA ASP A 53 8.30 6.75 -15.03
C ASP A 53 7.41 7.98 -14.77
N LEU A 54 6.13 7.86 -15.12
CA LEU A 54 5.18 8.97 -15.01
C LEU A 54 4.60 9.09 -13.59
N PRO A 55 4.59 10.27 -12.98
CA PRO A 55 4.08 10.49 -11.63
C PRO A 55 2.53 10.47 -11.58
N VAL A 56 1.94 9.35 -11.94
CA VAL A 56 0.53 9.07 -11.75
C VAL A 56 0.31 8.66 -10.29
N VAL A 57 -0.69 9.22 -9.64
CA VAL A 57 -1.12 8.78 -8.31
C VAL A 57 -2.36 7.89 -8.46
N MET A 58 -2.35 6.72 -7.82
CA MET A 58 -3.43 5.75 -7.94
C MET A 58 -3.93 5.34 -6.55
N MET A 59 -5.20 5.59 -6.27
CA MET A 59 -5.91 5.05 -5.11
C MET A 59 -6.47 3.68 -5.48
N VAL A 60 -5.94 2.62 -4.85
CA VAL A 60 -6.36 1.23 -5.10
C VAL A 60 -7.42 0.84 -4.09
N ALA A 61 -8.68 0.84 -4.52
CA ALA A 61 -9.82 0.50 -3.66
C ALA A 61 -10.12 -1.01 -3.67
N GLY A 62 -10.67 -1.51 -2.57
CA GLY A 62 -11.12 -2.90 -2.47
C GLY A 62 -9.98 -3.92 -2.62
N GLY A 63 -8.76 -3.54 -2.28
CA GLY A 63 -7.62 -4.45 -2.23
C GLY A 63 -7.72 -5.37 -1.02
N GLY A 64 -7.95 -6.66 -1.25
CA GLY A 64 -8.10 -7.67 -0.21
C GLY A 64 -9.40 -8.48 -0.28
N ILE A 65 -9.75 -9.13 0.82
CA ILE A 65 -10.93 -10.00 0.94
C ILE A 65 -12.13 -9.17 1.39
N THR A 66 -12.87 -8.63 0.43
CA THR A 66 -14.00 -7.71 0.70
C THR A 66 -15.29 -8.42 1.10
N GLY A 67 -15.37 -9.73 1.02
CA GLY A 67 -16.56 -10.51 1.38
C GLY A 67 -17.75 -10.42 0.41
N THR A 68 -17.64 -9.66 -0.68
CA THR A 68 -18.76 -9.41 -1.59
C THR A 68 -18.97 -10.52 -2.63
N SER A 69 -17.93 -10.91 -3.34
CA SER A 69 -17.99 -12.03 -4.29
C SER A 69 -16.59 -12.49 -4.67
N LYS A 70 -16.48 -13.74 -5.15
CA LYS A 70 -15.20 -14.30 -5.63
C LYS A 70 -14.59 -13.54 -6.80
N THR A 71 -15.40 -12.85 -7.59
CA THR A 71 -14.97 -12.09 -8.76
C THR A 71 -14.52 -10.65 -8.43
N HIS A 72 -14.68 -10.21 -7.18
CA HIS A 72 -14.36 -8.86 -6.73
C HIS A 72 -13.35 -8.87 -5.57
N LEU A 73 -12.61 -9.96 -5.41
CA LEU A 73 -11.51 -10.04 -4.45
C LEU A 73 -10.27 -9.39 -5.04
N GLY A 74 -9.83 -8.31 -4.43
CA GLY A 74 -8.62 -7.59 -4.83
C GLY A 74 -7.36 -8.17 -4.20
N ILE A 75 -7.14 -9.48 -4.30
CA ILE A 75 -6.05 -10.19 -3.61
C ILE A 75 -4.73 -10.26 -4.39
N PHE A 76 -4.68 -9.67 -5.60
CA PHE A 76 -3.50 -9.73 -6.48
C PHE A 76 -2.83 -8.37 -6.66
N ASP A 77 -3.33 -7.32 -6.02
CA ASP A 77 -2.80 -5.96 -6.17
C ASP A 77 -1.35 -5.83 -5.70
N ASN A 78 -0.98 -6.46 -4.57
CA ASN A 78 0.42 -6.46 -4.11
C ASN A 78 1.33 -7.09 -5.15
N ALA A 79 1.01 -8.30 -5.64
CA ALA A 79 1.79 -9.00 -6.65
C ALA A 79 1.91 -8.21 -7.96
N MET A 80 0.86 -7.49 -8.33
CA MET A 80 0.80 -6.73 -9.57
C MET A 80 1.56 -5.41 -9.48
N VAL A 81 1.24 -4.57 -8.48
CA VAL A 81 1.80 -3.21 -8.36
C VAL A 81 3.22 -3.25 -7.84
N ALA A 82 3.50 -4.06 -6.84
CA ALA A 82 4.84 -4.17 -6.26
C ALA A 82 5.86 -4.92 -7.15
N ASN A 83 5.46 -5.35 -8.34
CA ASN A 83 6.35 -5.96 -9.33
C ASN A 83 7.09 -4.93 -10.20
N TRP A 84 6.61 -3.69 -10.28
CA TRP A 84 7.31 -2.62 -10.99
C TRP A 84 8.29 -1.92 -10.03
N PRO A 85 9.59 -1.89 -10.34
CA PRO A 85 10.62 -1.43 -9.41
C PRO A 85 10.59 0.08 -9.11
N ASN A 86 9.91 0.87 -9.93
CA ASN A 86 9.78 2.31 -9.80
C ASN A 86 8.43 2.77 -9.24
N TRP A 87 7.56 1.84 -8.82
CA TRP A 87 6.32 2.16 -8.15
C TRP A 87 6.50 2.13 -6.63
N GLU A 88 6.05 3.19 -5.96
CA GLU A 88 5.69 3.08 -4.56
C GLU A 88 4.30 2.49 -4.42
N TYR A 89 4.11 1.54 -3.49
CA TYR A 89 2.79 1.04 -3.13
C TYR A 89 2.60 1.18 -1.62
N LEU A 90 2.05 2.31 -1.21
CA LEU A 90 1.86 2.69 0.17
C LEU A 90 0.60 2.05 0.76
N ALA A 91 0.65 1.64 2.03
CA ALA A 91 -0.43 0.96 2.73
C ALA A 91 -0.67 1.60 4.10
N PRO A 92 -1.56 2.60 4.20
CA PRO A 92 -1.79 3.36 5.43
C PRO A 92 -2.49 2.53 6.51
N THR A 93 -2.12 2.76 7.76
CA THR A 93 -2.73 2.16 8.95
C THR A 93 -3.70 3.11 9.67
N THR A 94 -3.65 4.41 9.37
CA THR A 94 -4.52 5.45 9.94
C THR A 94 -5.01 6.43 8.87
N LEU A 95 -6.08 7.19 9.16
CA LEU A 95 -6.59 8.22 8.24
C LEU A 95 -5.60 9.37 8.04
N ASN A 96 -4.88 9.76 9.09
CA ASN A 96 -3.88 10.81 8.98
C ASN A 96 -2.65 10.35 8.17
N GLU A 97 -2.26 9.07 8.28
CA GLU A 97 -1.22 8.49 7.43
C GLU A 97 -1.67 8.42 5.96
N LEU A 98 -2.92 7.98 5.68
CA LEU A 98 -3.50 8.01 4.33
C LEU A 98 -3.44 9.41 3.71
N LYS A 99 -3.81 10.42 4.49
CA LYS A 99 -3.77 11.82 4.04
C LYS A 99 -2.33 12.28 3.74
N SER A 100 -1.39 11.99 4.65
CA SER A 100 0.04 12.30 4.46
C SER A 100 0.61 11.63 3.21
N MET A 101 0.33 10.33 3.01
CA MET A 101 0.75 9.58 1.82
C MET A 101 0.20 10.20 0.53
N LEU A 102 -1.09 10.57 0.50
CA LEU A 102 -1.71 11.18 -0.66
C LEU A 102 -1.12 12.58 -0.95
N GLU A 103 -0.93 13.40 0.08
CA GLU A 103 -0.30 14.72 -0.08
C GLU A 103 1.13 14.61 -0.59
N TRP A 104 1.92 13.68 -0.06
CA TRP A 104 3.27 13.42 -0.53
C TRP A 104 3.26 12.93 -1.98
N ALA A 105 2.42 11.95 -2.32
CA ALA A 105 2.32 11.38 -3.65
C ALA A 105 2.04 12.45 -4.72
N VAL A 106 1.15 13.39 -4.44
CA VAL A 106 0.83 14.50 -5.35
C VAL A 106 1.97 15.51 -5.46
N LYS A 107 2.73 15.73 -4.39
CA LYS A 107 3.81 16.73 -4.34
C LYS A 107 5.13 16.26 -4.98
N GLN A 108 5.47 14.97 -4.90
CA GLN A 108 6.78 14.44 -5.28
C GLN A 108 7.09 14.51 -6.79
N ARG A 109 6.13 14.32 -7.67
CA ARG A 109 6.20 14.48 -9.14
C ARG A 109 7.36 13.74 -9.86
N LYS A 110 7.86 12.64 -9.31
CA LYS A 110 9.05 11.96 -9.85
C LYS A 110 8.72 10.61 -10.45
N HIS A 111 7.92 9.79 -9.76
CA HIS A 111 7.60 8.42 -10.10
C HIS A 111 6.15 8.08 -9.76
N PRO A 112 5.59 7.00 -10.28
CA PRO A 112 4.23 6.61 -9.98
C PRO A 112 4.08 6.12 -8.53
N VAL A 113 2.93 6.44 -7.92
CA VAL A 113 2.60 6.04 -6.55
C VAL A 113 1.21 5.43 -6.52
N ALA A 114 1.09 4.23 -5.97
CA ALA A 114 -0.17 3.64 -5.59
C ALA A 114 -0.37 3.72 -4.07
N ILE A 115 -1.60 3.90 -3.64
CA ILE A 115 -1.97 3.90 -2.22
C ILE A 115 -3.12 2.90 -2.04
N LYS A 116 -2.90 1.90 -1.20
CA LYS A 116 -3.91 0.90 -0.84
C LYS A 116 -4.98 1.57 0.00
N SER A 117 -6.19 1.69 -0.55
CA SER A 117 -7.33 2.20 0.22
C SER A 117 -7.77 1.13 1.22
N PRO A 118 -7.83 1.41 2.52
CA PRO A 118 -8.23 0.43 3.53
C PRO A 118 -9.60 -0.16 3.25
N VAL A 119 -9.74 -1.47 3.40
CA VAL A 119 -11.03 -2.20 3.28
C VAL A 119 -11.72 -2.23 4.63
N ASN A 120 -10.95 -2.45 5.69
CA ASN A 120 -11.46 -2.40 7.05
C ASN A 120 -11.34 -0.98 7.61
N PRO A 121 -12.19 -0.61 8.60
CA PRO A 121 -12.06 0.67 9.28
C PRO A 121 -10.68 0.82 9.93
N ILE A 122 -10.05 1.96 9.70
CA ILE A 122 -8.81 2.37 10.35
C ILE A 122 -9.05 3.57 11.27
N PRO A 123 -8.28 3.73 12.36
CA PRO A 123 -8.41 4.86 13.28
C PRO A 123 -7.96 6.18 12.61
N GLU A 124 -8.31 7.30 13.22
CA GLU A 124 -7.84 8.62 12.79
C GLU A 124 -6.31 8.72 12.86
N GLY A 125 -5.74 8.25 13.96
CA GLY A 125 -4.29 8.33 14.23
C GLY A 125 -3.81 9.74 14.60
N GLU A 126 -2.53 9.85 14.96
CA GLU A 126 -1.87 11.13 15.16
C GLU A 126 -1.60 11.81 13.81
N PRO A 127 -1.50 13.16 13.77
CA PRO A 127 -1.07 13.87 12.57
C PRO A 127 0.30 13.39 12.08
N VAL A 128 0.42 13.15 10.78
CA VAL A 128 1.64 12.69 10.12
C VAL A 128 2.03 13.67 9.02
N ASP A 129 3.29 14.06 8.98
CA ASP A 129 3.92 14.79 7.87
C ASP A 129 5.26 14.11 7.58
N GLU A 130 5.28 13.21 6.60
CA GLU A 130 6.41 12.31 6.34
C GLU A 130 6.79 12.31 4.86
N ASP A 131 8.08 12.11 4.60
CA ASP A 131 8.62 11.86 3.27
C ASP A 131 8.75 10.35 3.01
N TYR A 132 7.95 9.84 2.08
CA TYR A 132 7.94 8.42 1.71
C TYR A 132 8.91 8.07 0.56
N SER A 133 9.85 8.95 0.22
CA SER A 133 10.88 8.68 -0.79
C SER A 133 11.88 7.58 -0.37
N THR A 134 11.95 7.29 0.92
CA THR A 134 12.68 6.17 1.49
C THR A 134 11.82 5.55 2.57
N ILE A 135 11.40 4.33 2.36
CA ILE A 135 10.53 3.64 3.32
C ILE A 135 11.31 3.31 4.60
N LYS A 136 10.77 3.77 5.72
CA LYS A 136 11.22 3.43 7.07
C LYS A 136 10.05 2.87 7.87
N TYR A 137 10.28 1.76 8.53
CA TYR A 137 9.26 1.09 9.33
C TYR A 137 9.01 1.81 10.65
N ASP A 138 7.74 1.89 11.07
CA ASP A 138 7.42 2.29 12.43
C ASP A 138 7.42 1.04 13.31
N VAL A 139 8.31 1.02 14.30
CA VAL A 139 8.53 -0.13 15.18
C VAL A 139 8.11 0.19 16.61
N LYS A 140 7.12 -0.54 17.12
CA LYS A 140 6.83 -0.61 18.58
C LYS A 140 7.65 -1.77 19.14
N PRO A 141 8.71 -1.51 19.92
CA PRO A 141 9.69 -2.53 20.26
C PRO A 141 9.16 -3.59 21.23
N GLY A 142 9.59 -4.80 21.04
CA GLY A 142 9.40 -5.97 21.89
C GLY A 142 10.57 -6.93 21.69
N SER A 143 10.34 -8.24 21.81
CA SER A 143 11.34 -9.28 21.61
C SER A 143 10.70 -10.62 21.27
N LYS A 144 11.50 -11.59 20.79
CA LYS A 144 11.15 -12.96 20.44
C LYS A 144 10.20 -13.11 19.25
N VAL A 145 9.13 -12.33 19.18
CA VAL A 145 8.13 -12.40 18.10
C VAL A 145 7.95 -11.01 17.52
N ALA A 146 8.10 -10.86 16.20
CA ALA A 146 7.76 -9.64 15.47
C ALA A 146 6.48 -9.87 14.66
N ILE A 147 5.53 -8.97 14.80
CA ILE A 147 4.27 -8.93 14.03
C ILE A 147 4.37 -7.76 13.07
N ILE A 148 4.33 -8.02 11.77
CA ILE A 148 4.33 -6.99 10.72
C ILE A 148 2.93 -6.94 10.11
N GLY A 149 2.20 -5.87 10.33
CA GLY A 149 0.83 -5.67 9.83
C GLY A 149 0.78 -4.69 8.67
N LEU A 150 0.45 -5.16 7.46
CA LEU A 150 0.36 -4.31 6.27
C LEU A 150 -0.99 -3.59 6.22
N GLY A 151 -0.95 -2.25 6.14
CA GLY A 151 -2.14 -1.43 6.00
C GLY A 151 -3.15 -1.66 7.14
N ASP A 152 -4.42 -1.89 6.82
CA ASP A 152 -5.49 -2.10 7.79
C ASP A 152 -5.35 -3.39 8.62
N PHE A 153 -4.46 -4.32 8.22
CA PHE A 153 -4.08 -5.48 9.04
C PHE A 153 -3.15 -5.13 10.22
N TYR A 154 -2.64 -3.91 10.28
CA TYR A 154 -1.91 -3.43 11.46
C TYR A 154 -2.78 -3.45 12.72
N GLN A 155 -4.09 -3.12 12.62
CA GLN A 155 -5.02 -3.20 13.75
C GLN A 155 -5.25 -4.65 14.24
N LEU A 156 -5.16 -5.63 13.33
CA LEU A 156 -5.14 -7.03 13.73
C LEU A 156 -3.83 -7.35 14.46
N GLY A 157 -2.72 -6.82 13.98
CA GLY A 157 -1.41 -6.94 14.64
C GLY A 157 -1.42 -6.40 16.06
N GLU A 158 -2.02 -5.24 16.30
CA GLU A 158 -2.19 -4.69 17.67
C GLU A 158 -2.94 -5.67 18.59
N LYS A 159 -4.04 -6.24 18.13
CA LYS A 159 -4.80 -7.23 18.89
C LYS A 159 -3.99 -8.50 19.19
N VAL A 160 -3.18 -8.96 18.23
CA VAL A 160 -2.31 -10.13 18.42
C VAL A 160 -1.25 -9.83 19.46
N VAL A 161 -0.60 -8.66 19.41
CA VAL A 161 0.40 -8.24 20.41
C VAL A 161 -0.23 -8.14 21.80
N ASP A 162 -1.43 -7.59 21.93
CA ASP A 162 -2.15 -7.50 23.21
C ASP A 162 -2.46 -8.89 23.77
N LEU A 163 -2.88 -9.86 22.95
CA LEU A 163 -3.11 -11.25 23.34
C LEU A 163 -1.80 -11.93 23.79
N LEU A 164 -0.71 -11.78 23.02
CA LEU A 164 0.60 -12.32 23.37
C LEU A 164 1.10 -11.78 24.71
N LYS A 165 0.82 -10.52 25.02
CA LYS A 165 1.16 -9.91 26.30
C LYS A 165 0.47 -10.60 27.49
N THR A 166 -0.74 -11.14 27.31
CA THR A 166 -1.42 -11.93 28.37
C THR A 166 -0.69 -13.24 28.65
N GLU A 167 0.08 -13.76 27.69
CA GLU A 167 0.93 -14.95 27.81
C GLU A 167 2.39 -14.61 28.22
N ASN A 168 2.64 -13.37 28.67
CA ASN A 168 3.95 -12.86 29.03
C ASN A 168 4.96 -12.78 27.85
N ILE A 169 4.46 -12.65 26.62
CA ILE A 169 5.27 -12.41 25.42
C ILE A 169 5.11 -10.95 25.02
N ASN A 170 6.19 -10.17 25.12
CA ASN A 170 6.22 -8.78 24.69
C ASN A 170 6.70 -8.71 23.23
N ALA A 171 5.78 -8.94 22.29
CA ALA A 171 6.08 -8.96 20.86
C ALA A 171 6.32 -7.55 20.29
N THR A 172 7.19 -7.47 19.28
CA THR A 172 7.38 -6.27 18.46
C THR A 172 6.20 -6.13 17.49
N LEU A 173 5.71 -4.91 17.29
CA LEU A 173 4.71 -4.59 16.27
C LEU A 173 5.31 -3.59 15.26
N ILE A 174 5.15 -3.89 13.97
CA ILE A 174 5.74 -3.13 12.88
C ILE A 174 4.67 -2.68 11.88
N ASN A 175 4.66 -1.38 11.55
CA ASN A 175 3.99 -0.83 10.39
C ASN A 175 5.02 -0.69 9.25
N PRO A 176 4.93 -1.47 8.17
CA PRO A 176 5.89 -1.43 7.07
C PRO A 176 5.64 -0.26 6.11
N LYS A 177 4.48 0.40 6.16
CA LYS A 177 4.05 1.54 5.33
C LYS A 177 3.96 1.26 3.83
N SER A 178 4.74 0.32 3.30
CA SER A 178 4.80 -0.02 1.87
C SER A 178 4.63 -1.52 1.65
N ALA A 179 3.86 -1.88 0.62
CA ALA A 179 3.79 -3.24 0.10
C ALA A 179 4.89 -3.52 -0.95
N ALA A 180 5.50 -2.46 -1.52
CA ALA A 180 6.51 -2.56 -2.58
C ALA A 180 7.94 -2.68 -2.03
N HIS A 181 8.31 -1.86 -1.06
CA HIS A 181 9.68 -1.72 -0.59
C HIS A 181 9.84 -2.16 0.87
N LEU A 182 11.01 -2.72 1.19
CA LEU A 182 11.36 -3.22 2.52
C LEU A 182 12.41 -2.30 3.17
N ASP A 183 12.26 -2.06 4.47
CA ASP A 183 13.32 -1.47 5.31
C ASP A 183 14.26 -2.59 5.78
N TYR A 184 15.30 -2.85 5.00
CA TYR A 184 16.26 -3.91 5.28
C TYR A 184 17.03 -3.69 6.58
N ASP A 185 17.26 -2.45 7.00
CA ASP A 185 17.93 -2.13 8.26
C ASP A 185 17.06 -2.58 9.43
N ALA A 186 15.78 -2.19 9.43
CA ALA A 186 14.83 -2.60 10.47
C ALA A 186 14.64 -4.12 10.52
N LEU A 187 14.59 -4.80 9.35
CA LEU A 187 14.46 -6.26 9.30
C LEU A 187 15.73 -6.96 9.81
N ALA A 188 16.92 -6.43 9.50
CA ALA A 188 18.17 -7.00 9.98
C ALA A 188 18.30 -6.94 11.50
N GLU A 189 17.79 -5.88 12.13
CA GLU A 189 17.80 -5.74 13.59
C GLU A 189 16.99 -6.82 14.31
N LEU A 190 15.91 -7.35 13.68
CA LEU A 190 15.11 -8.42 14.25
C LEU A 190 15.91 -9.71 14.50
N GLN A 191 17.00 -9.94 13.75
CA GLN A 191 17.84 -11.13 13.93
C GLN A 191 18.54 -11.19 15.30
N ASN A 192 18.64 -10.07 16.01
CA ASN A 192 19.37 -9.99 17.28
C ASN A 192 18.62 -10.65 18.45
N ASP A 193 17.28 -10.57 18.47
CA ASP A 193 16.47 -11.00 19.60
C ASP A 193 15.09 -11.56 19.26
N HIS A 194 14.79 -11.80 17.97
CA HIS A 194 13.54 -12.41 17.51
C HIS A 194 13.77 -13.82 16.95
N GLU A 195 12.86 -14.71 17.32
CA GLU A 195 12.84 -16.13 16.90
C GLU A 195 11.81 -16.39 15.81
N LEU A 196 10.82 -15.49 15.71
CA LEU A 196 9.69 -15.62 14.79
C LEU A 196 9.28 -14.25 14.24
N VAL A 197 9.10 -14.18 12.93
CA VAL A 197 8.47 -13.04 12.24
C VAL A 197 7.16 -13.51 11.62
N VAL A 198 6.08 -12.79 11.88
CA VAL A 198 4.74 -13.06 11.33
C VAL A 198 4.27 -11.85 10.53
N THR A 199 3.93 -12.06 9.27
CA THR A 199 3.33 -11.03 8.42
C THR A 199 1.81 -11.18 8.38
N LEU A 200 1.09 -10.08 8.44
CA LEU A 200 -0.37 -10.02 8.38
C LEU A 200 -0.79 -9.18 7.16
N GLU A 201 -1.44 -9.80 6.22
CA GLU A 201 -2.00 -9.17 5.01
C GLU A 201 -3.18 -9.99 4.49
N ASP A 202 -4.02 -9.39 3.65
CA ASP A 202 -5.17 -10.05 3.02
C ASP A 202 -4.99 -10.26 1.51
N ASN A 203 -3.78 -10.59 1.11
CA ASN A 203 -3.40 -10.87 -0.28
C ASN A 203 -3.12 -12.34 -0.54
N SER A 204 -2.86 -12.69 -1.81
CA SER A 204 -2.36 -14.02 -2.16
C SER A 204 -0.97 -14.24 -1.52
N ILE A 205 -0.69 -15.48 -1.15
CA ILE A 205 0.64 -15.85 -0.62
C ILE A 205 1.71 -15.56 -1.67
N ASP A 206 1.50 -16.08 -2.90
CA ASP A 206 2.41 -15.83 -4.01
C ASP A 206 2.34 -14.38 -4.47
N GLY A 207 3.44 -13.67 -4.41
CA GLY A 207 3.56 -12.25 -4.73
C GLY A 207 3.02 -11.30 -3.66
N GLY A 208 2.59 -11.81 -2.50
CA GLY A 208 2.22 -11.00 -1.35
C GLY A 208 3.43 -10.34 -0.68
N PHE A 209 3.15 -9.45 0.27
CA PHE A 209 4.19 -8.76 1.04
C PHE A 209 5.07 -9.71 1.85
N GLY A 210 4.45 -10.73 2.49
CA GLY A 210 5.18 -11.68 3.33
C GLY A 210 6.08 -12.64 2.56
N GLN A 211 5.98 -12.71 1.22
CA GLN A 211 6.87 -13.52 0.39
C GLN A 211 8.22 -12.82 0.13
N LYS A 212 8.27 -11.49 0.22
CA LYS A 212 9.50 -10.69 -0.01
C LYS A 212 10.52 -10.92 1.10
#